data_ed3b49cc04ce029ce8be4e4dfaa389c6
#
_entry.id   ed3b49cc04ce029ce8be4e4dfaa389c6
#
_cell.length_a   1.000
_cell.length_b   1.000
_cell.length_c   1.000
_cell.angle_alpha   90.00
_cell.angle_beta   90.00
_cell.angle_gamma   90.00
#
_symmetry.space_group_name_H-M   'P 1'
#
loop_
_entity.id
_entity.type
_entity.pdbx_description
1 polymer ?
#
loop_
_entity_poly.entity_id
_entity_poly.type
_entity_poly.pdbx_seq_one_letter_code
_entity_poly.pdbx_strand_id
1 'polypeptide(L)'
;MLRTVLLSSPRSWALRKADCHRDGKQTNWKRGFVRTIIQRPCPRHDPKCPGRVRMLKKMQICLCFFFVSGILYEISLLSSCFSSYMPMAKSFLTPEQVLNLGKSIIFLETTERLEPPPLVSCSVESAARIYQDRPIILFMKGLTNDTALDLNSSYAAFSLLSSMKNVFIFPLQMETVFQETPLLQWYNQVVPEQEKNWVHVSSDASRLALIWKYGGIYMDTDVISIRPIPEKSFLAAQKSRFSSNGIFGFPARHKFIWDCMENFVLKYNGKIWGNQGPFLMTRMLKTICNLTDFKGTEDHSCQNISFLNPQRFYPIPYPAWGRYYEVWDKSPNFNHSYALHLWNFMNHNRKAVVAGSNTLAEKLYKAYCPSTYEDLIQNAQLRDFMPSEDVV
;
A
#
# COMPACT_ATOMS: atom_id res chain seq x y z
N MET A 1 2.83 -62.42 8.16
CA MET A 1 4.29 -62.65 8.33
C MET A 1 4.89 -61.39 8.92
N LEU A 2 5.32 -61.49 10.17
CA LEU A 2 6.05 -60.49 10.93
C LEU A 2 7.42 -60.23 10.30
N ARG A 3 7.89 -58.95 10.35
CA ARG A 3 9.29 -58.65 10.69
C ARG A 3 9.40 -57.21 11.20
N THR A 4 9.62 -57.14 12.47
CA THR A 4 10.12 -56.07 13.31
C THR A 4 11.58 -55.79 12.99
N VAL A 5 12.02 -54.52 12.92
CA VAL A 5 13.41 -54.14 13.19
C VAL A 5 13.44 -52.79 13.92
N LEU A 6 14.15 -52.83 14.98
CA LEU A 6 14.46 -51.95 16.10
C LEU A 6 15.09 -50.60 15.79
N LEU A 7 14.69 -49.60 16.57
CA LEU A 7 15.44 -48.62 17.37
C LEU A 7 16.85 -48.18 16.92
N SER A 8 17.02 -46.87 16.73
CA SER A 8 18.20 -46.16 17.20
C SER A 8 17.87 -44.69 17.57
N SER A 9 18.44 -44.28 18.67
CA SER A 9 18.17 -43.18 19.58
C SER A 9 18.61 -41.76 19.10
N PRO A 10 18.45 -40.72 19.92
CA PRO A 10 18.24 -39.35 19.51
C PRO A 10 19.52 -38.56 19.32
N ARG A 11 19.56 -37.69 18.30
CA ARG A 11 20.62 -36.70 18.15
C ARG A 11 20.13 -35.32 18.62
N SER A 12 20.89 -34.86 19.58
CA SER A 12 20.95 -33.54 20.19
C SER A 12 20.71 -32.35 19.22
N TRP A 13 19.80 -31.47 19.62
CA TRP A 13 19.62 -30.13 19.03
C TRP A 13 20.72 -29.22 19.58
N ALA A 14 21.72 -28.92 18.73
CA ALA A 14 22.67 -27.86 18.97
C ALA A 14 22.08 -26.53 18.46
N LEU A 15 21.79 -25.65 19.39
CA LEU A 15 21.49 -24.24 19.12
C LEU A 15 22.69 -23.57 18.44
N ARG A 16 22.56 -23.22 17.17
CA ARG A 16 23.49 -22.29 16.51
C ARG A 16 23.12 -20.88 16.91
N LYS A 17 24.01 -20.23 17.64
CA LYS A 17 24.04 -18.79 17.82
C LYS A 17 24.29 -18.14 16.46
N ALA A 18 23.39 -17.26 16.04
CA ALA A 18 23.63 -16.37 14.94
C ALA A 18 24.43 -15.18 15.47
N ASP A 19 25.68 -15.07 15.02
CA ASP A 19 26.52 -13.91 15.29
C ASP A 19 26.04 -12.71 14.49
N CYS A 20 25.60 -11.69 15.22
CA CYS A 20 25.30 -10.38 14.66
C CYS A 20 26.61 -9.57 14.68
N HIS A 21 27.21 -9.33 13.52
CA HIS A 21 28.40 -8.51 13.36
C HIS A 21 28.10 -7.07 13.82
N ARG A 22 28.90 -6.65 14.78
CA ARG A 22 28.92 -5.30 15.34
C ARG A 22 30.06 -4.53 14.69
N ASP A 23 29.75 -3.61 13.79
CA ASP A 23 30.74 -2.63 13.30
C ASP A 23 31.05 -1.60 14.37
N GLY A 24 32.32 -1.64 14.82
CA GLY A 24 32.85 -0.72 15.83
C GLY A 24 33.19 0.64 15.23
N LYS A 25 32.55 1.69 15.70
CA LYS A 25 33.09 3.05 15.62
C LYS A 25 33.53 3.48 17.01
N GLN A 26 34.86 3.56 17.19
CA GLN A 26 35.51 4.19 18.34
C GLN A 26 35.24 5.69 18.32
N THR A 27 34.60 6.21 19.35
CA THR A 27 34.59 7.63 19.64
C THR A 27 35.44 7.91 20.87
N ASN A 28 36.52 8.69 20.65
CA ASN A 28 37.43 9.21 21.66
C ASN A 28 36.69 10.07 22.70
N TRP A 29 36.71 9.67 23.95
CA TRP A 29 36.32 10.53 25.08
C TRP A 29 37.52 11.22 25.65
N LYS A 30 37.54 12.55 25.57
CA LYS A 30 38.51 13.42 26.24
C LYS A 30 38.32 13.37 27.76
N ARG A 31 39.43 13.20 28.47
CA ARG A 31 39.53 13.26 29.93
C ARG A 31 39.15 14.66 30.45
N GLY A 32 38.06 14.74 31.19
CA GLY A 32 37.67 15.90 31.98
C GLY A 32 38.06 15.67 33.45
N PHE A 33 38.79 16.64 33.98
CA PHE A 33 39.32 16.71 35.36
C PHE A 33 38.19 16.59 36.38
N VAL A 34 38.25 15.59 37.27
CA VAL A 34 37.44 15.52 38.49
C VAL A 34 38.27 16.04 39.65
N ARG A 35 37.94 17.20 40.19
CA ARG A 35 38.46 17.71 41.47
C ARG A 35 37.95 16.84 42.61
N THR A 36 38.85 16.10 43.24
CA THR A 36 38.57 15.31 44.43
C THR A 36 38.43 16.25 45.65
N ILE A 37 37.26 16.35 46.23
CA ILE A 37 37.06 16.94 47.54
C ILE A 37 37.33 15.83 48.57
N ILE A 38 38.48 15.98 49.27
CA ILE A 38 38.85 15.10 50.37
C ILE A 38 37.96 15.40 51.55
N GLN A 39 37.01 14.56 51.85
CA GLN A 39 36.28 14.51 53.10
C GLN A 39 36.98 13.49 54.03
N ARG A 40 37.27 13.92 55.27
CA ARG A 40 37.93 13.09 56.28
C ARG A 40 37.14 11.81 56.57
N PRO A 41 37.80 10.68 56.83
CA PRO A 41 37.10 9.42 57.11
C PRO A 41 36.47 9.44 58.49
N CYS A 42 35.19 9.05 58.54
CA CYS A 42 34.42 8.83 59.78
C CYS A 42 34.85 7.51 60.46
N PRO A 43 34.95 7.42 61.81
CA PRO A 43 35.34 6.20 62.55
C PRO A 43 34.38 5.04 62.33
N ARG A 44 34.88 3.82 62.42
CA ARG A 44 34.24 2.56 61.99
C ARG A 44 33.01 2.09 62.83
N HIS A 45 32.63 2.74 63.91
CA HIS A 45 31.58 2.29 64.81
C HIS A 45 30.73 3.45 65.34
N ASP A 46 29.91 4.09 64.47
CA ASP A 46 28.83 4.94 64.97
C ASP A 46 27.54 4.69 64.17
N PRO A 47 26.48 4.13 64.82
CA PRO A 47 25.23 3.80 64.14
C PRO A 47 24.34 5.00 63.82
N LYS A 48 24.76 6.23 64.12
CA LYS A 48 23.95 7.46 63.96
C LYS A 48 24.47 8.43 62.92
N CYS A 49 25.17 7.97 61.87
CA CYS A 49 25.62 8.85 60.79
C CYS A 49 24.52 9.02 59.71
N PRO A 50 23.79 10.14 59.67
CA PRO A 50 22.64 10.32 58.78
C PRO A 50 23.01 10.29 57.28
N GLY A 51 24.29 10.44 56.93
CA GLY A 51 24.76 10.43 55.55
C GLY A 51 24.78 9.04 54.90
N ARG A 52 24.99 7.98 55.69
CA ARG A 52 25.15 6.60 55.15
C ARG A 52 23.79 5.99 54.78
N VAL A 53 22.75 6.29 55.54
CA VAL A 53 21.41 5.80 55.25
C VAL A 53 20.81 6.51 54.01
N ARG A 54 21.11 7.80 53.79
CA ARG A 54 20.77 8.54 52.59
C ARG A 54 21.50 8.05 51.34
N MET A 55 22.77 7.67 51.48
CA MET A 55 23.58 7.18 50.40
C MET A 55 23.15 5.77 49.95
N LEU A 56 22.83 4.88 50.91
CA LEU A 56 22.29 3.55 50.65
C LEU A 56 20.91 3.61 50.01
N LYS A 57 20.01 4.50 50.46
CA LYS A 57 18.70 4.70 49.81
C LYS A 57 18.83 5.24 48.38
N LYS A 58 19.75 6.19 48.11
CA LYS A 58 20.04 6.69 46.77
C LYS A 58 20.61 5.60 45.87
N MET A 59 21.54 4.77 46.38
CA MET A 59 22.05 3.62 45.62
C MET A 59 20.97 2.57 45.30
N GLN A 60 20.08 2.28 46.28
CA GLN A 60 18.95 1.38 46.02
C GLN A 60 17.97 1.94 44.97
N ILE A 61 17.67 3.22 45.01
CA ILE A 61 16.83 3.88 44.01
C ILE A 61 17.49 3.83 42.65
N CYS A 62 18.79 4.10 42.52
CA CYS A 62 19.51 3.99 41.26
C CYS A 62 19.53 2.55 40.71
N LEU A 63 19.77 1.56 41.57
CA LEU A 63 19.72 0.14 41.19
C LEU A 63 18.32 -0.29 40.71
N CYS A 64 17.26 0.16 41.41
CA CYS A 64 15.90 -0.09 40.95
C CYS A 64 15.60 0.56 39.62
N PHE A 65 16.08 1.79 39.37
CA PHE A 65 15.93 2.47 38.06
C PHE A 65 16.64 1.72 36.95
N PHE A 66 17.87 1.25 37.18
CA PHE A 66 18.60 0.45 36.17
C PHE A 66 17.95 -0.91 35.93
N PHE A 67 17.37 -1.53 36.96
CA PHE A 67 16.65 -2.80 36.83
C PHE A 67 15.35 -2.62 36.04
N VAL A 68 14.56 -1.60 36.35
CA VAL A 68 13.32 -1.28 35.65
C VAL A 68 13.59 -0.85 34.19
N SER A 69 14.59 -0.03 33.95
CA SER A 69 14.97 0.36 32.58
C SER A 69 15.53 -0.82 31.77
N GLY A 70 16.26 -1.74 32.41
CA GLY A 70 16.69 -2.99 31.79
C GLY A 70 15.51 -3.89 31.41
N ILE A 71 14.55 -4.06 32.30
CA ILE A 71 13.33 -4.83 32.02
C ILE A 71 12.51 -4.19 30.90
N LEU A 72 12.35 -2.86 30.89
CA LEU A 72 11.63 -2.13 29.85
C LEU A 72 12.34 -2.23 28.50
N TYR A 73 13.68 -2.22 28.51
CA TYR A 73 14.48 -2.44 27.31
C TYR A 73 14.35 -3.87 26.77
N GLU A 74 14.40 -4.89 27.63
CA GLU A 74 14.16 -6.29 27.26
C GLU A 74 12.72 -6.51 26.74
N ILE A 75 11.71 -5.90 27.37
CA ILE A 75 10.32 -5.94 26.90
C ILE A 75 10.19 -5.25 25.54
N SER A 76 10.89 -4.13 25.32
CA SER A 76 10.91 -3.45 24.03
C SER A 76 11.60 -4.29 22.94
N LEU A 77 12.70 -4.95 23.27
CA LEU A 77 13.37 -5.89 22.35
C LEU A 77 12.52 -7.14 22.07
N LEU A 78 11.89 -7.72 23.08
CA LEU A 78 10.96 -8.84 22.90
C LEU A 78 9.74 -8.43 22.09
N SER A 79 9.18 -7.24 22.32
CA SER A 79 8.07 -6.69 21.53
C SER A 79 8.46 -6.47 20.07
N SER A 80 9.64 -5.97 19.80
CA SER A 80 10.15 -5.81 18.42
C SER A 80 10.49 -7.15 17.76
N CYS A 81 11.05 -8.11 18.49
CA CYS A 81 11.25 -9.49 18.02
C CYS A 81 9.92 -10.23 17.83
N PHE A 82 8.94 -10.07 18.73
CA PHE A 82 7.62 -10.70 18.60
C PHE A 82 6.82 -10.13 17.44
N SER A 83 6.93 -8.82 17.18
CA SER A 83 6.36 -8.18 15.98
C SER A 83 7.00 -8.69 14.68
N SER A 84 8.25 -9.15 14.71
CA SER A 84 8.94 -9.70 13.54
C SER A 84 8.74 -11.20 13.36
N TYR A 85 8.24 -11.92 14.36
CA TYR A 85 8.23 -13.41 14.37
C TYR A 85 6.85 -14.07 14.33
N MET A 86 5.76 -13.30 14.39
CA MET A 86 4.44 -13.85 14.06
C MET A 86 3.97 -13.27 12.73
N PRO A 87 4.03 -14.02 11.64
CA PRO A 87 3.10 -13.79 10.54
C PRO A 87 1.72 -14.14 11.10
N MET A 88 0.99 -13.15 11.65
CA MET A 88 -0.46 -13.30 11.84
C MET A 88 -0.98 -13.79 10.50
N ALA A 89 -1.64 -14.97 10.51
CA ALA A 89 -2.21 -15.50 9.29
C ALA A 89 -3.10 -14.39 8.71
N LYS A 90 -2.83 -13.95 7.48
CA LYS A 90 -3.56 -12.85 6.80
C LYS A 90 -5.08 -13.00 6.88
N SER A 91 -5.57 -14.25 6.99
CA SER A 91 -6.97 -14.62 7.08
C SER A 91 -7.71 -14.10 8.33
N PHE A 92 -6.99 -13.58 9.34
CA PHE A 92 -7.58 -13.06 10.58
C PHE A 92 -7.60 -11.54 10.67
N LEU A 93 -6.98 -10.81 9.74
CA LEU A 93 -6.94 -9.35 9.77
C LEU A 93 -8.19 -8.76 9.12
N THR A 94 -8.88 -7.86 9.84
CA THR A 94 -9.97 -7.09 9.26
C THR A 94 -9.44 -5.96 8.36
N PRO A 95 -10.27 -5.45 7.41
CA PRO A 95 -9.89 -4.31 6.59
C PRO A 95 -9.39 -3.11 7.43
N GLU A 96 -10.09 -2.80 8.52
CA GLU A 96 -9.77 -1.69 9.42
C GLU A 96 -8.41 -1.89 10.10
N GLN A 97 -8.10 -3.12 10.52
CA GLN A 97 -6.81 -3.42 11.15
C GLN A 97 -5.65 -3.18 10.19
N VAL A 98 -5.79 -3.59 8.93
CA VAL A 98 -4.76 -3.38 7.90
C VAL A 98 -4.66 -1.90 7.51
N LEU A 99 -5.79 -1.22 7.31
CA LEU A 99 -5.83 0.20 6.95
C LEU A 99 -5.26 1.10 8.03
N ASN A 100 -5.53 0.79 9.31
CA ASN A 100 -5.03 1.54 10.46
C ASN A 100 -3.51 1.45 10.67
N LEU A 101 -2.82 0.52 9.97
CA LEU A 101 -1.36 0.55 9.92
C LEU A 101 -0.85 1.83 9.22
N GLY A 102 -1.72 2.53 8.49
CA GLY A 102 -1.41 3.70 7.67
C GLY A 102 -0.53 3.34 6.46
N LYS A 103 -0.32 4.29 5.57
CA LYS A 103 0.56 4.13 4.39
C LYS A 103 0.09 3.08 3.36
N SER A 104 -1.13 2.56 3.44
CA SER A 104 -1.65 1.58 2.48
C SER A 104 -1.65 2.12 1.05
N ILE A 105 -1.48 1.21 0.07
CA ILE A 105 -1.82 1.46 -1.32
C ILE A 105 -3.18 0.79 -1.56
N ILE A 106 -4.16 1.54 -2.03
CA ILE A 106 -5.55 1.11 -2.13
C ILE A 106 -5.98 1.06 -3.59
N PHE A 107 -6.52 -0.08 -3.99
CA PHE A 107 -7.15 -0.33 -5.28
C PHE A 107 -8.63 -0.66 -5.08
N LEU A 108 -9.49 -0.29 -6.04
CA LEU A 108 -10.93 -0.56 -6.00
C LEU A 108 -11.38 -1.23 -7.30
N GLU A 109 -12.03 -2.38 -7.17
CA GLU A 109 -12.82 -3.00 -8.23
C GLU A 109 -14.30 -2.87 -7.86
N THR A 110 -15.03 -1.99 -8.54
CA THR A 110 -16.42 -1.64 -8.22
C THR A 110 -17.45 -2.33 -9.12
N THR A 111 -17.00 -3.24 -9.98
CA THR A 111 -17.90 -4.16 -10.72
C THR A 111 -18.24 -5.39 -9.86
N GLU A 112 -19.21 -6.17 -10.33
CA GLU A 112 -19.63 -7.43 -9.67
C GLU A 112 -18.70 -8.62 -10.00
N ARG A 113 -17.51 -8.38 -10.48
CA ARG A 113 -16.54 -9.45 -10.81
C ARG A 113 -16.11 -10.18 -9.57
N LEU A 114 -16.04 -11.50 -9.67
CA LEU A 114 -15.50 -12.36 -8.63
C LEU A 114 -13.99 -12.57 -8.76
N GLU A 115 -13.44 -12.40 -9.96
CA GLU A 115 -12.01 -12.58 -10.22
C GLU A 115 -11.40 -11.31 -10.83
N PRO A 116 -10.25 -10.83 -10.32
CA PRO A 116 -9.54 -9.70 -10.91
C PRO A 116 -8.98 -10.07 -12.29
N PRO A 117 -9.24 -9.24 -13.34
CA PRO A 117 -8.63 -9.45 -14.65
C PRO A 117 -7.09 -9.30 -14.59
N PRO A 118 -6.34 -9.82 -15.58
CA PRO A 118 -4.88 -9.76 -15.59
C PRO A 118 -4.29 -8.37 -15.40
N LEU A 119 -4.94 -7.32 -15.90
CA LEU A 119 -4.47 -5.94 -15.70
C LEU A 119 -4.61 -5.49 -14.25
N VAL A 120 -5.71 -5.85 -13.58
CA VAL A 120 -5.90 -5.59 -12.15
C VAL A 120 -4.85 -6.35 -11.33
N SER A 121 -4.64 -7.62 -11.64
CA SER A 121 -3.60 -8.45 -10.98
C SER A 121 -2.21 -7.85 -11.17
N CYS A 122 -1.86 -7.42 -12.37
CA CYS A 122 -0.57 -6.76 -12.64
C CYS A 122 -0.43 -5.43 -11.88
N SER A 123 -1.50 -4.63 -11.80
CA SER A 123 -1.47 -3.36 -11.05
C SER A 123 -1.19 -3.61 -9.57
N VAL A 124 -1.87 -4.58 -8.96
CA VAL A 124 -1.68 -4.96 -7.55
C VAL A 124 -0.30 -5.59 -7.33
N GLU A 125 0.13 -6.53 -8.18
CA GLU A 125 1.45 -7.16 -8.09
C GLU A 125 2.57 -6.15 -8.22
N SER A 126 2.52 -5.25 -9.21
CA SER A 126 3.55 -4.22 -9.41
C SER A 126 3.68 -3.32 -8.18
N ALA A 127 2.55 -2.92 -7.58
CA ALA A 127 2.56 -2.15 -6.34
C ALA A 127 3.14 -2.97 -5.17
N ALA A 128 2.78 -4.25 -5.04
CA ALA A 128 3.30 -5.12 -3.98
C ALA A 128 4.83 -5.29 -4.05
N ARG A 129 5.37 -5.34 -5.25
CA ARG A 129 6.83 -5.45 -5.47
C ARG A 129 7.57 -4.14 -5.19
N ILE A 130 6.97 -3.00 -5.53
CA ILE A 130 7.57 -1.67 -5.35
C ILE A 130 7.48 -1.20 -3.88
N TYR A 131 6.37 -1.51 -3.19
CA TYR A 131 6.08 -1.04 -1.83
C TYR A 131 6.08 -2.20 -0.83
N GLN A 132 7.22 -2.90 -0.69
CA GLN A 132 7.34 -4.12 0.11
C GLN A 132 7.05 -3.94 1.61
N ASP A 133 7.20 -2.72 2.12
CA ASP A 133 6.97 -2.32 3.51
C ASP A 133 5.56 -1.75 3.77
N ARG A 134 4.68 -1.77 2.76
CA ARG A 134 3.34 -1.17 2.82
C ARG A 134 2.26 -2.22 2.51
N PRO A 135 1.12 -2.18 3.20
CA PRO A 135 -0.05 -2.97 2.80
C PRO A 135 -0.56 -2.52 1.42
N ILE A 136 -0.81 -3.47 0.56
CA ILE A 136 -1.48 -3.30 -0.73
C ILE A 136 -2.86 -3.91 -0.59
N ILE A 137 -3.89 -3.10 -0.75
CA ILE A 137 -5.26 -3.51 -0.49
C ILE A 137 -6.07 -3.41 -1.77
N LEU A 138 -6.67 -4.52 -2.18
CA LEU A 138 -7.66 -4.58 -3.25
C LEU A 138 -9.04 -4.78 -2.62
N PHE A 139 -9.91 -3.78 -2.74
CA PHE A 139 -11.31 -3.93 -2.41
C PHE A 139 -12.11 -4.32 -3.64
N MET A 140 -12.97 -5.34 -3.53
CA MET A 140 -13.79 -5.83 -4.63
C MET A 140 -15.26 -5.89 -4.23
N LYS A 141 -16.13 -5.27 -5.03
CA LYS A 141 -17.58 -5.25 -4.78
C LYS A 141 -18.24 -6.61 -4.98
N GLY A 142 -17.74 -7.41 -5.94
CA GLY A 142 -18.28 -8.76 -6.21
C GLY A 142 -18.05 -9.76 -5.07
N LEU A 143 -17.17 -9.45 -4.10
CA LEU A 143 -16.95 -10.30 -2.94
C LEU A 143 -17.96 -9.98 -1.83
N THR A 144 -18.35 -11.04 -1.09
CA THR A 144 -19.15 -10.92 0.15
C THR A 144 -18.32 -11.37 1.33
N ASN A 145 -18.77 -11.09 2.57
CA ASN A 145 -18.09 -11.59 3.78
C ASN A 145 -18.04 -13.12 3.85
N ASP A 146 -19.03 -13.79 3.24
CA ASP A 146 -19.13 -15.25 3.19
C ASP A 146 -18.34 -15.84 2.02
N THR A 147 -17.82 -15.00 1.12
CA THR A 147 -16.91 -15.46 0.09
C THR A 147 -15.59 -15.83 0.78
N ALA A 148 -15.49 -17.09 1.19
CA ALA A 148 -14.24 -17.63 1.68
C ALA A 148 -13.20 -17.40 0.57
N LEU A 149 -12.24 -16.52 0.82
CA LEU A 149 -11.03 -16.41 0.00
C LEU A 149 -10.20 -17.65 0.28
N ASP A 150 -10.76 -18.79 -0.13
CA ASP A 150 -10.06 -20.07 -0.02
C ASP A 150 -8.84 -19.97 -0.95
N LEU A 151 -7.66 -20.20 -0.39
CA LEU A 151 -6.41 -20.30 -1.14
C LEU A 151 -6.47 -21.39 -2.22
N ASN A 152 -7.45 -22.30 -2.11
CA ASN A 152 -7.82 -23.31 -3.09
C ASN A 152 -8.95 -22.85 -4.02
N SER A 153 -9.24 -21.54 -4.08
CA SER A 153 -10.30 -21.05 -4.95
C SER A 153 -10.00 -21.44 -6.39
N SER A 154 -11.06 -21.69 -7.14
CA SER A 154 -11.01 -21.97 -8.59
C SER A 154 -10.43 -20.79 -9.40
N TYR A 155 -10.14 -19.67 -8.74
CA TYR A 155 -9.69 -18.43 -9.34
C TYR A 155 -8.18 -18.25 -9.17
N ALA A 156 -7.42 -18.47 -10.25
CA ALA A 156 -5.95 -18.39 -10.26
C ALA A 156 -5.42 -17.02 -9.77
N ALA A 157 -6.08 -15.92 -10.14
CA ALA A 157 -5.68 -14.58 -9.76
C ALA A 157 -5.73 -14.35 -8.24
N PHE A 158 -6.69 -14.94 -7.51
CA PHE A 158 -6.72 -14.85 -6.05
C PHE A 158 -5.57 -15.62 -5.40
N SER A 159 -5.31 -16.83 -5.87
CA SER A 159 -4.19 -17.63 -5.38
C SER A 159 -2.88 -16.88 -5.55
N LEU A 160 -2.64 -16.31 -6.73
CA LEU A 160 -1.46 -15.53 -7.05
C LEU A 160 -1.32 -14.31 -6.12
N LEU A 161 -2.35 -13.47 -6.04
CA LEU A 161 -2.29 -12.22 -5.27
C LEU A 161 -2.24 -12.50 -3.75
N SER A 162 -2.98 -13.49 -3.26
CA SER A 162 -2.99 -13.87 -1.84
C SER A 162 -1.66 -14.47 -1.38
N SER A 163 -0.87 -15.06 -2.29
CA SER A 163 0.47 -15.56 -1.97
C SER A 163 1.47 -14.43 -1.64
N MET A 164 1.21 -13.20 -2.10
CA MET A 164 2.08 -12.06 -1.85
C MET A 164 1.93 -11.56 -0.42
N LYS A 165 3.04 -11.42 0.30
CA LYS A 165 3.10 -11.18 1.74
C LYS A 165 2.34 -9.93 2.21
N ASN A 166 2.37 -8.87 1.42
CA ASN A 166 1.80 -7.55 1.73
C ASN A 166 0.50 -7.23 0.96
N VAL A 167 -0.08 -8.19 0.21
CA VAL A 167 -1.34 -8.00 -0.51
C VAL A 167 -2.50 -8.52 0.33
N PHE A 168 -3.57 -7.73 0.43
CA PHE A 168 -4.81 -8.05 1.13
C PHE A 168 -5.98 -7.80 0.19
N ILE A 169 -6.93 -8.73 0.14
CA ILE A 169 -8.12 -8.63 -0.70
C ILE A 169 -9.34 -8.67 0.22
N PHE A 170 -10.21 -7.68 0.09
CA PHE A 170 -11.39 -7.54 0.95
C PHE A 170 -12.64 -7.24 0.12
N PRO A 171 -13.84 -7.60 0.62
CA PRO A 171 -15.09 -7.15 0.05
C PRO A 171 -15.24 -5.62 0.20
N LEU A 172 -15.74 -4.96 -0.85
CA LEU A 172 -16.06 -3.53 -0.82
C LEU A 172 -17.48 -3.32 -0.30
N GLN A 173 -17.62 -2.94 0.95
CA GLN A 173 -18.88 -2.59 1.59
C GLN A 173 -19.07 -1.07 1.59
N MET A 174 -19.73 -0.54 0.56
CA MET A 174 -19.85 0.92 0.34
C MET A 174 -20.54 1.62 1.50
N GLU A 175 -21.57 1.02 2.09
CA GLU A 175 -22.27 1.59 3.25
C GLU A 175 -21.30 1.80 4.43
N THR A 176 -20.47 0.82 4.76
CA THR A 176 -19.44 0.93 5.81
C THR A 176 -18.37 1.95 5.44
N VAL A 177 -17.96 1.99 4.17
CA VAL A 177 -16.95 2.93 3.68
C VAL A 177 -17.44 4.37 3.82
N PHE A 178 -18.73 4.65 3.56
CA PHE A 178 -19.28 6.00 3.60
C PHE A 178 -19.71 6.49 4.99
N GLN A 179 -19.81 5.61 5.99
CA GLN A 179 -20.09 6.04 7.37
C GLN A 179 -19.16 7.16 7.81
N GLU A 180 -19.68 8.10 8.60
CA GLU A 180 -18.95 9.28 9.10
C GLU A 180 -18.42 10.22 8.00
N THR A 181 -18.96 10.15 6.79
CA THR A 181 -18.58 11.04 5.68
C THR A 181 -19.83 11.71 5.08
N PRO A 182 -19.67 12.84 4.38
CA PRO A 182 -20.79 13.48 3.65
C PRO A 182 -21.40 12.55 2.58
N LEU A 183 -20.63 11.55 2.12
CA LEU A 183 -21.06 10.64 1.06
C LEU A 183 -22.15 9.65 1.49
N LEU A 184 -22.32 9.39 2.79
CA LEU A 184 -23.36 8.48 3.28
C LEU A 184 -24.78 8.99 2.92
N GLN A 185 -25.03 10.29 3.12
CA GLN A 185 -26.33 10.87 2.77
C GLN A 185 -26.61 10.77 1.26
N TRP A 186 -25.62 11.06 0.43
CA TRP A 186 -25.71 10.89 -1.03
C TRP A 186 -25.99 9.43 -1.40
N TYR A 187 -25.25 8.48 -0.81
CA TYR A 187 -25.38 7.05 -1.08
C TYR A 187 -26.77 6.52 -0.75
N ASN A 188 -27.38 6.99 0.33
CA ASN A 188 -28.73 6.59 0.75
C ASN A 188 -29.84 7.20 -0.15
N GLN A 189 -29.52 8.18 -0.98
CA GLN A 189 -30.49 8.86 -1.87
C GLN A 189 -30.33 8.45 -3.33
N VAL A 190 -29.14 8.00 -3.73
CA VAL A 190 -28.89 7.60 -5.11
C VAL A 190 -29.52 6.22 -5.39
N VAL A 191 -30.01 6.04 -6.62
CA VAL A 191 -30.54 4.75 -7.11
C VAL A 191 -29.53 4.20 -8.11
N PRO A 192 -28.69 3.23 -7.73
CA PRO A 192 -27.59 2.73 -8.55
C PRO A 192 -28.00 2.29 -9.96
N GLU A 193 -29.16 1.66 -10.10
CA GLU A 193 -29.69 1.13 -11.35
C GLU A 193 -30.08 2.25 -12.34
N GLN A 194 -30.30 3.46 -11.86
CA GLN A 194 -30.61 4.64 -12.67
C GLN A 194 -29.37 5.45 -13.06
N GLU A 195 -28.24 5.14 -12.45
CA GLU A 195 -26.99 5.86 -12.66
C GLU A 195 -26.16 5.24 -13.80
N LYS A 196 -26.16 5.91 -14.97
CA LYS A 196 -25.42 5.46 -16.15
C LYS A 196 -23.94 5.16 -15.88
N ASN A 197 -23.30 5.92 -15.00
CA ASN A 197 -21.89 5.81 -14.71
C ASN A 197 -21.62 5.25 -13.31
N TRP A 198 -22.53 4.44 -12.75
CA TRP A 198 -22.49 3.98 -11.37
C TRP A 198 -21.13 3.38 -10.97
N VAL A 199 -20.56 2.48 -11.80
CA VAL A 199 -19.26 1.84 -11.53
C VAL A 199 -18.17 2.89 -11.30
N HIS A 200 -18.13 3.95 -12.10
CA HIS A 200 -17.14 5.02 -11.97
C HIS A 200 -17.45 5.95 -10.79
N VAL A 201 -18.70 6.35 -10.65
CA VAL A 201 -19.14 7.29 -9.60
C VAL A 201 -18.97 6.67 -8.21
N SER A 202 -19.33 5.40 -8.05
CA SER A 202 -19.15 4.68 -6.78
C SER A 202 -17.68 4.49 -6.42
N SER A 203 -16.83 4.25 -7.42
CA SER A 203 -15.38 4.23 -7.25
C SER A 203 -14.83 5.61 -6.86
N ASP A 204 -15.29 6.69 -7.52
CA ASP A 204 -14.89 8.07 -7.20
C ASP A 204 -15.25 8.47 -5.76
N ALA A 205 -16.43 8.04 -5.28
CA ALA A 205 -16.84 8.25 -3.90
C ALA A 205 -16.00 7.42 -2.92
N SER A 206 -15.83 6.12 -3.20
CA SER A 206 -15.15 5.18 -2.29
C SER A 206 -13.68 5.53 -2.08
N ARG A 207 -12.95 5.94 -3.14
CA ARG A 207 -11.53 6.35 -3.02
C ARG A 207 -11.36 7.58 -2.14
N LEU A 208 -12.28 8.56 -2.21
CA LEU A 208 -12.26 9.73 -1.35
C LEU A 208 -12.48 9.36 0.11
N ALA A 209 -13.52 8.55 0.39
CA ALA A 209 -13.85 8.14 1.75
C ALA A 209 -12.71 7.33 2.39
N LEU A 210 -12.14 6.35 1.68
CA LEU A 210 -11.05 5.52 2.17
C LEU A 210 -9.79 6.34 2.48
N ILE A 211 -9.38 7.21 1.56
CA ILE A 211 -8.21 8.07 1.77
C ILE A 211 -8.45 9.09 2.89
N TRP A 212 -9.68 9.63 3.02
CA TRP A 212 -9.97 10.50 4.15
C TRP A 212 -9.93 9.76 5.49
N LYS A 213 -10.52 8.56 5.57
CA LYS A 213 -10.55 7.78 6.82
C LYS A 213 -9.16 7.32 7.26
N TYR A 214 -8.40 6.74 6.36
CA TYR A 214 -7.21 5.95 6.69
C TYR A 214 -5.90 6.53 6.14
N GLY A 215 -5.98 7.47 5.21
CA GLY A 215 -4.80 7.97 4.50
C GLY A 215 -4.23 6.94 3.54
N GLY A 216 -3.06 7.23 3.00
CA GLY A 216 -2.37 6.36 2.06
C GLY A 216 -2.41 6.89 0.63
N ILE A 217 -2.27 5.99 -0.33
CA ILE A 217 -2.29 6.29 -1.76
C ILE A 217 -3.38 5.44 -2.41
N TYR A 218 -4.25 6.10 -3.18
CA TYR A 218 -5.17 5.43 -4.09
C TYR A 218 -4.54 5.31 -5.48
N MET A 219 -4.76 4.18 -6.12
CA MET A 219 -4.39 3.93 -7.52
C MET A 219 -5.52 3.19 -8.23
N ASP A 220 -5.83 3.60 -9.47
CA ASP A 220 -6.73 2.85 -10.35
C ASP A 220 -6.13 1.47 -10.70
N THR A 221 -7.00 0.51 -10.99
CA THR A 221 -6.65 -0.90 -11.26
C THR A 221 -6.00 -1.13 -12.64
N ASP A 222 -5.65 -0.08 -13.36
CA ASP A 222 -4.90 -0.08 -14.62
C ASP A 222 -3.59 0.72 -14.54
N VAL A 223 -3.01 0.79 -13.32
CA VAL A 223 -1.77 1.51 -13.02
C VAL A 223 -0.66 0.51 -12.70
N ILE A 224 0.40 0.48 -13.49
CA ILE A 224 1.61 -0.33 -13.22
C ILE A 224 2.63 0.52 -12.48
N SER A 225 2.95 0.16 -11.23
CA SER A 225 3.95 0.82 -10.40
C SER A 225 5.36 0.48 -10.87
N ILE A 226 6.24 1.50 -10.98
CA ILE A 226 7.63 1.33 -11.41
C ILE A 226 8.63 1.80 -10.37
N ARG A 227 8.26 2.80 -9.54
CA ARG A 227 9.09 3.35 -8.47
C ARG A 227 8.22 3.88 -7.34
N PRO A 228 8.75 3.96 -6.11
CA PRO A 228 8.00 4.54 -5.00
C PRO A 228 7.72 6.02 -5.24
N ILE A 229 6.50 6.45 -4.89
CA ILE A 229 6.11 7.87 -4.87
C ILE A 229 6.64 8.47 -3.56
N PRO A 230 7.47 9.50 -3.59
CA PRO A 230 8.07 10.08 -2.39
C PRO A 230 7.10 11.01 -1.63
N GLU A 231 6.06 11.52 -2.30
CA GLU A 231 5.15 12.53 -1.78
C GLU A 231 4.11 11.93 -0.83
N LYS A 232 3.75 12.70 0.21
CA LYS A 232 2.71 12.30 1.20
C LYS A 232 1.34 12.91 0.90
N SER A 233 1.31 14.13 0.37
CA SER A 233 0.10 14.84 -0.02
C SER A 233 0.24 15.27 -1.46
N PHE A 234 -0.42 14.57 -2.37
CA PHE A 234 -0.27 14.84 -3.79
C PHE A 234 -1.52 14.54 -4.61
N LEU A 235 -1.60 15.23 -5.73
CA LEU A 235 -2.50 14.96 -6.84
C LEU A 235 -1.68 14.74 -8.11
N ALA A 236 -2.10 13.81 -8.96
CA ALA A 236 -1.49 13.58 -10.27
C ALA A 236 -2.13 14.47 -11.33
N ALA A 237 -1.32 15.24 -12.06
CA ALA A 237 -1.80 15.97 -13.22
C ALA A 237 -1.96 15.02 -14.42
N GLN A 238 -3.14 14.98 -15.03
CA GLN A 238 -3.36 14.28 -16.30
C GLN A 238 -2.82 15.11 -17.49
N LYS A 239 -2.90 16.41 -17.37
CA LYS A 239 -2.31 17.44 -18.26
C LYS A 239 -2.16 18.75 -17.50
N SER A 240 -1.50 19.72 -18.08
CA SER A 240 -1.42 21.07 -17.49
C SER A 240 -2.78 21.56 -17.04
N ARG A 241 -2.86 22.08 -15.81
CA ARG A 241 -4.06 22.66 -15.17
C ARG A 241 -5.26 21.72 -15.02
N PHE A 242 -5.03 20.38 -15.17
CA PHE A 242 -6.08 19.39 -15.05
C PHE A 242 -5.61 18.19 -14.25
N SER A 243 -6.24 18.00 -13.09
CA SER A 243 -5.95 16.88 -12.19
C SER A 243 -6.64 15.60 -12.64
N SER A 244 -6.01 14.47 -12.34
CA SER A 244 -6.63 13.16 -12.30
C SER A 244 -7.15 12.86 -10.89
N ASN A 245 -7.98 11.84 -10.77
CA ASN A 245 -8.30 11.16 -9.53
C ASN A 245 -7.98 9.66 -9.56
N GLY A 246 -7.31 9.22 -10.62
CA GLY A 246 -6.86 7.82 -10.75
C GLY A 246 -5.65 7.49 -9.89
N ILE A 247 -4.87 8.50 -9.48
CA ILE A 247 -3.73 8.35 -8.57
C ILE A 247 -3.63 9.60 -7.71
N PHE A 248 -3.71 9.46 -6.39
CA PHE A 248 -3.48 10.53 -5.43
C PHE A 248 -3.18 9.94 -4.04
N GLY A 249 -2.59 10.75 -3.16
CA GLY A 249 -2.28 10.34 -1.80
C GLY A 249 -2.43 11.47 -0.81
N PHE A 250 -2.93 11.16 0.39
CA PHE A 250 -3.07 12.11 1.50
C PHE A 250 -2.97 11.39 2.85
N PRO A 251 -2.56 12.09 3.91
CA PRO A 251 -2.74 11.62 5.28
C PRO A 251 -4.23 11.47 5.62
N ALA A 252 -4.54 10.61 6.58
CA ALA A 252 -5.90 10.48 7.11
C ALA A 252 -6.45 11.82 7.62
N ARG A 253 -7.76 12.02 7.48
CA ARG A 253 -8.48 13.22 7.94
C ARG A 253 -8.03 14.53 7.27
N HIS A 254 -7.41 14.47 6.09
CA HIS A 254 -6.94 15.66 5.38
C HIS A 254 -8.13 16.52 4.91
N LYS A 255 -8.09 17.82 5.23
CA LYS A 255 -9.17 18.76 4.94
C LYS A 255 -9.53 18.83 3.45
N PHE A 256 -8.55 18.85 2.55
CA PHE A 256 -8.81 18.89 1.10
C PHE A 256 -9.70 17.73 0.63
N ILE A 257 -9.50 16.52 1.15
CA ILE A 257 -10.31 15.34 0.78
C ILE A 257 -11.72 15.46 1.36
N TRP A 258 -11.88 15.99 2.56
CA TRP A 258 -13.20 16.29 3.13
C TRP A 258 -13.97 17.28 2.25
N ASP A 259 -13.33 18.40 1.90
CA ASP A 259 -13.92 19.42 1.02
C ASP A 259 -14.28 18.86 -0.37
N CYS A 260 -13.48 17.89 -0.87
CA CYS A 260 -13.81 17.15 -2.09
C CYS A 260 -15.10 16.32 -1.92
N MET A 261 -15.28 15.63 -0.79
CA MET A 261 -16.52 14.84 -0.52
C MET A 261 -17.75 15.75 -0.39
N GLU A 262 -17.63 16.88 0.30
CA GLU A 262 -18.73 17.88 0.38
C GLU A 262 -19.09 18.42 -1.02
N ASN A 263 -18.08 18.76 -1.83
CA ASN A 263 -18.29 19.22 -3.20
C ASN A 263 -18.84 18.11 -4.11
N PHE A 264 -18.45 16.86 -3.88
CA PHE A 264 -19.01 15.68 -4.57
C PHE A 264 -20.52 15.66 -4.42
N VAL A 265 -21.04 15.79 -3.20
CA VAL A 265 -22.48 15.78 -2.89
C VAL A 265 -23.16 17.04 -3.44
N LEU A 266 -22.59 18.21 -3.14
CA LEU A 266 -23.19 19.49 -3.54
C LEU A 266 -23.30 19.67 -5.05
N LYS A 267 -22.34 19.17 -5.81
CA LYS A 267 -22.26 19.29 -7.29
C LYS A 267 -22.44 17.96 -7.99
N TYR A 268 -23.19 17.05 -7.34
CA TYR A 268 -23.44 15.73 -7.90
C TYR A 268 -24.11 15.79 -9.26
N ASN A 269 -23.54 15.08 -10.23
CA ASN A 269 -24.14 14.85 -11.53
C ASN A 269 -23.58 13.54 -12.12
N GLY A 270 -24.23 12.41 -11.85
CA GLY A 270 -23.85 11.09 -12.35
C GLY A 270 -24.00 10.90 -13.86
N LYS A 271 -24.72 11.82 -14.53
CA LYS A 271 -24.90 11.77 -16.00
C LYS A 271 -23.65 12.19 -16.77
N ILE A 272 -22.80 13.04 -16.16
CA ILE A 272 -21.56 13.54 -16.77
C ILE A 272 -20.39 12.68 -16.30
N TRP A 273 -19.80 11.93 -17.21
CA TRP A 273 -18.59 11.16 -16.93
C TRP A 273 -17.46 12.05 -16.39
N GLY A 274 -16.81 11.60 -15.34
CA GLY A 274 -15.68 12.31 -14.71
C GLY A 274 -16.04 13.52 -13.89
N ASN A 275 -17.34 13.91 -13.80
CA ASN A 275 -17.75 15.07 -12.99
C ASN A 275 -17.41 14.91 -11.52
N GLN A 276 -17.52 13.70 -10.98
CA GLN A 276 -17.25 13.35 -9.60
C GLN A 276 -15.82 12.88 -9.37
N GLY A 277 -15.04 12.72 -10.43
CA GLY A 277 -13.64 12.32 -10.45
C GLY A 277 -12.68 13.44 -10.85
N PRO A 278 -12.08 13.40 -12.06
CA PRO A 278 -11.04 14.34 -12.47
C PRO A 278 -11.52 15.80 -12.53
N PHE A 279 -12.77 16.06 -12.89
CA PHE A 279 -13.31 17.42 -12.86
C PHE A 279 -13.49 17.92 -11.41
N LEU A 280 -13.91 17.06 -10.47
CA LEU A 280 -13.98 17.41 -9.05
C LEU A 280 -12.60 17.78 -8.51
N MET A 281 -11.60 16.91 -8.68
CA MET A 281 -10.24 17.18 -8.20
C MET A 281 -9.70 18.49 -8.80
N THR A 282 -9.93 18.71 -10.09
CA THR A 282 -9.48 19.93 -10.77
C THR A 282 -10.14 21.18 -10.21
N ARG A 283 -11.48 21.18 -10.02
CA ARG A 283 -12.19 22.37 -9.51
C ARG A 283 -11.82 22.65 -8.06
N MET A 284 -11.65 21.61 -7.23
CA MET A 284 -11.23 21.77 -5.84
C MET A 284 -9.79 22.27 -5.72
N LEU A 285 -8.87 21.73 -6.52
CA LEU A 285 -7.49 22.22 -6.54
C LEU A 285 -7.41 23.69 -6.96
N LYS A 286 -8.25 24.14 -7.92
CA LYS A 286 -8.33 25.53 -8.36
C LYS A 286 -8.86 26.49 -7.28
N THR A 287 -9.57 26.00 -6.27
CA THR A 287 -10.02 26.89 -5.15
C THR A 287 -8.88 27.28 -4.22
N ILE A 288 -7.82 26.49 -4.18
CA ILE A 288 -6.70 26.67 -3.25
C ILE A 288 -5.38 27.01 -3.96
N CYS A 289 -5.28 26.72 -5.26
CA CYS A 289 -4.05 26.88 -6.04
C CYS A 289 -4.29 27.61 -7.36
N ASN A 290 -3.41 28.53 -7.69
CA ASN A 290 -3.34 29.08 -9.04
C ASN A 290 -2.56 28.10 -9.94
N LEU A 291 -3.29 27.30 -10.74
CA LEU A 291 -2.68 26.32 -11.61
C LEU A 291 -2.07 26.97 -12.85
N THR A 292 -0.79 26.83 -13.01
CA THR A 292 -0.02 27.23 -14.19
C THR A 292 0.35 26.04 -15.06
N ASP A 293 0.90 26.29 -16.24
CA ASP A 293 1.42 25.21 -17.07
C ASP A 293 2.74 24.69 -16.51
N PHE A 294 2.96 23.38 -16.62
CA PHE A 294 4.20 22.76 -16.20
C PHE A 294 5.38 23.21 -17.06
N LYS A 295 6.51 23.44 -16.42
CA LYS A 295 7.80 23.71 -17.10
C LYS A 295 8.63 22.44 -17.08
N GLY A 296 8.89 21.87 -18.26
CA GLY A 296 9.65 20.62 -18.34
C GLY A 296 9.01 19.50 -17.53
N THR A 297 9.78 18.88 -16.63
CA THR A 297 9.35 17.77 -15.76
C THR A 297 9.18 18.20 -14.29
N GLU A 298 9.17 19.51 -14.01
CA GLU A 298 9.02 20.03 -12.65
C GLU A 298 7.59 19.83 -12.13
N ASP A 299 7.48 19.50 -10.85
CA ASP A 299 6.20 19.39 -10.16
C ASP A 299 5.81 20.76 -9.56
N HIS A 300 4.53 21.02 -9.38
CA HIS A 300 4.04 22.20 -8.67
C HIS A 300 3.75 21.85 -7.21
N SER A 301 3.89 22.81 -6.31
CA SER A 301 3.47 22.67 -4.92
C SER A 301 2.68 23.88 -4.48
N CYS A 302 1.57 23.66 -3.79
CA CYS A 302 0.78 24.72 -3.20
C CYS A 302 0.03 24.18 -1.98
N GLN A 303 -0.08 24.99 -0.90
CA GLN A 303 -0.79 24.62 0.34
C GLN A 303 -0.35 23.23 0.88
N ASN A 304 0.94 22.90 0.78
CA ASN A 304 1.52 21.60 1.14
C ASN A 304 0.94 20.40 0.35
N ILE A 305 0.35 20.65 -0.81
CA ILE A 305 -0.08 19.62 -1.76
C ILE A 305 0.82 19.71 -2.99
N SER A 306 1.46 18.60 -3.34
CA SER A 306 2.24 18.46 -4.57
C SER A 306 1.30 18.14 -5.73
N PHE A 307 1.32 18.97 -6.76
CA PHE A 307 0.63 18.68 -8.03
C PHE A 307 1.66 18.17 -9.02
N LEU A 308 1.68 16.83 -9.16
CA LEU A 308 2.74 16.11 -9.85
C LEU A 308 2.56 16.17 -11.37
N ASN A 309 3.68 16.44 -12.06
CA ASN A 309 3.74 16.58 -13.52
C ASN A 309 3.14 15.33 -14.23
N PRO A 310 2.48 15.49 -15.39
CA PRO A 310 1.94 14.36 -16.15
C PRO A 310 2.96 13.25 -16.45
N GLN A 311 4.24 13.58 -16.60
CA GLN A 311 5.29 12.59 -16.81
C GLN A 311 5.45 11.59 -15.65
N ARG A 312 4.91 11.92 -14.46
CA ARG A 312 4.98 11.04 -13.30
C ARG A 312 4.11 9.79 -13.45
N PHE A 313 2.95 9.91 -14.15
CA PHE A 313 1.95 8.84 -14.25
C PHE A 313 1.36 8.65 -15.64
N TYR A 314 1.41 9.68 -16.48
CA TYR A 314 0.74 9.75 -17.78
C TYR A 314 1.73 10.11 -18.92
N PRO A 315 2.93 9.48 -18.99
CA PRO A 315 3.89 9.79 -20.06
C PRO A 315 3.35 9.47 -21.47
N ILE A 316 2.43 8.51 -21.55
CA ILE A 316 1.62 8.26 -22.75
C ILE A 316 0.21 8.81 -22.45
N PRO A 317 -0.22 9.93 -23.06
CA PRO A 317 -1.49 10.55 -22.76
C PRO A 317 -2.67 9.73 -23.31
N TYR A 318 -3.89 9.95 -22.76
CA TYR A 318 -5.07 9.16 -23.08
C TYR A 318 -5.39 9.05 -24.57
N PRO A 319 -5.20 10.06 -25.46
CA PRO A 319 -5.45 9.89 -26.90
C PRO A 319 -4.51 8.89 -27.56
N ALA A 320 -3.34 8.66 -26.95
CA ALA A 320 -2.32 7.75 -27.44
C ALA A 320 -2.27 6.40 -26.71
N TRP A 321 -3.31 6.07 -25.92
CA TRP A 321 -3.36 4.86 -25.08
C TRP A 321 -3.00 3.57 -25.84
N GLY A 322 -3.42 3.45 -27.11
CA GLY A 322 -3.17 2.29 -27.95
C GLY A 322 -1.69 1.94 -28.12
N ARG A 323 -0.80 2.92 -27.92
CA ARG A 323 0.65 2.74 -28.02
C ARG A 323 1.23 1.79 -26.96
N TYR A 324 0.52 1.55 -25.87
CA TYR A 324 0.91 0.49 -24.93
C TYR A 324 0.87 -0.90 -25.57
N TYR A 325 -0.03 -1.11 -26.53
CA TYR A 325 -0.24 -2.39 -27.21
C TYR A 325 0.44 -2.45 -28.59
N GLU A 326 1.44 -1.59 -28.83
CA GLU A 326 2.26 -1.58 -30.05
C GLU A 326 3.68 -2.05 -29.74
N VAL A 327 4.33 -2.58 -30.77
CA VAL A 327 5.78 -2.86 -30.75
C VAL A 327 6.52 -1.55 -30.99
N TRP A 328 7.49 -1.25 -30.15
CA TRP A 328 8.32 -0.07 -30.27
C TRP A 328 9.74 -0.47 -30.73
N ASP A 329 10.26 0.16 -31.74
CA ASP A 329 11.63 -0.02 -32.20
C ASP A 329 12.63 0.28 -31.07
N LYS A 330 12.39 1.34 -30.35
CA LYS A 330 13.13 1.70 -29.13
C LYS A 330 12.15 1.88 -27.97
N SER A 331 12.34 1.09 -26.92
CA SER A 331 11.51 1.22 -25.72
C SER A 331 11.54 2.64 -25.18
N PRO A 332 10.37 3.22 -24.81
CA PRO A 332 10.31 4.56 -24.25
C PRO A 332 11.01 4.60 -22.89
N ASN A 333 11.55 5.77 -22.58
CA ASN A 333 12.20 6.00 -21.29
C ASN A 333 11.18 6.56 -20.29
N PHE A 334 11.02 5.87 -19.16
CA PHE A 334 10.13 6.26 -18.07
C PHE A 334 10.89 6.76 -16.82
N ASN A 335 12.07 7.34 -17.00
CA ASN A 335 12.92 7.79 -15.88
C ASN A 335 12.26 8.84 -14.99
N HIS A 336 11.28 9.57 -15.49
CA HIS A 336 10.53 10.56 -14.71
C HIS A 336 9.20 10.04 -14.14
N SER A 337 8.83 8.78 -14.42
CA SER A 337 7.54 8.23 -13.99
C SER A 337 7.68 7.40 -12.72
N TYR A 338 6.72 7.50 -11.82
CA TYR A 338 6.57 6.63 -10.65
C TYR A 338 5.69 5.42 -10.95
N ALA A 339 4.68 5.60 -11.81
CA ALA A 339 3.82 4.55 -12.31
C ALA A 339 3.29 4.91 -13.70
N LEU A 340 2.71 3.94 -14.40
CA LEU A 340 2.15 4.11 -15.74
C LEU A 340 0.67 3.77 -15.73
N HIS A 341 -0.17 4.71 -16.11
CA HIS A 341 -1.61 4.51 -16.27
C HIS A 341 -1.92 4.06 -17.68
N LEU A 342 -2.54 2.88 -17.84
CA LEU A 342 -2.72 2.24 -19.14
C LEU A 342 -4.01 2.64 -19.87
N TRP A 343 -4.85 3.48 -19.26
CA TRP A 343 -6.08 4.01 -19.83
C TRP A 343 -7.09 2.93 -20.24
N ASN A 344 -7.29 1.91 -19.41
CA ASN A 344 -8.13 0.75 -19.75
C ASN A 344 -9.57 1.12 -20.08
N PHE A 345 -10.09 2.22 -19.54
CA PHE A 345 -11.41 2.76 -19.92
C PHE A 345 -11.50 3.07 -21.43
N MET A 346 -10.39 3.47 -22.07
CA MET A 346 -10.32 3.75 -23.51
C MET A 346 -10.22 2.48 -24.35
N ASN A 347 -9.89 1.35 -23.73
CA ASN A 347 -9.66 0.07 -24.40
C ASN A 347 -10.97 -0.67 -24.75
N HIS A 348 -11.83 -0.01 -25.50
CA HIS A 348 -13.12 -0.60 -25.92
C HIS A 348 -12.93 -1.84 -26.81
N ASN A 349 -11.80 -1.93 -27.54
CA ASN A 349 -11.47 -3.08 -28.39
C ASN A 349 -10.89 -4.25 -27.58
N ARG A 350 -10.83 -4.16 -26.25
CA ARG A 350 -10.34 -5.21 -25.35
C ARG A 350 -8.95 -5.75 -25.73
N LYS A 351 -8.04 -4.86 -26.18
CA LYS A 351 -6.64 -5.25 -26.40
C LYS A 351 -6.07 -5.81 -25.09
N ALA A 352 -5.43 -6.96 -25.20
CA ALA A 352 -4.83 -7.67 -24.09
C ALA A 352 -3.32 -7.82 -24.29
N VAL A 353 -2.62 -8.17 -23.23
CA VAL A 353 -1.22 -8.58 -23.30
C VAL A 353 -1.19 -9.99 -23.88
N VAL A 354 -0.42 -10.15 -24.96
CA VAL A 354 -0.22 -11.43 -25.63
C VAL A 354 1.25 -11.82 -25.48
N ALA A 355 1.48 -13.04 -25.00
CA ALA A 355 2.81 -13.58 -24.80
C ALA A 355 3.55 -13.66 -26.16
N GLY A 356 4.79 -13.19 -26.20
CA GLY A 356 5.62 -13.16 -27.42
C GLY A 356 5.31 -12.01 -28.39
N SER A 357 4.32 -11.15 -28.10
CA SER A 357 3.95 -10.02 -28.97
C SER A 357 5.01 -8.90 -29.04
N ASN A 358 5.94 -8.85 -28.09
CA ASN A 358 6.95 -7.80 -27.93
C ASN A 358 6.38 -6.36 -27.81
N THR A 359 5.07 -6.24 -27.52
CA THR A 359 4.43 -4.95 -27.27
C THR A 359 4.98 -4.30 -26.01
N LEU A 360 4.79 -2.99 -25.87
CA LEU A 360 5.20 -2.28 -24.64
C LEU A 360 4.49 -2.85 -23.41
N ALA A 361 3.19 -3.14 -23.48
CA ALA A 361 2.44 -3.71 -22.38
C ALA A 361 3.00 -5.08 -21.95
N GLU A 362 3.36 -5.95 -22.89
CA GLU A 362 4.01 -7.22 -22.57
C GLU A 362 5.35 -7.02 -21.84
N LYS A 363 6.19 -6.10 -22.34
CA LYS A 363 7.47 -5.77 -21.69
C LYS A 363 7.28 -5.24 -20.28
N LEU A 364 6.23 -4.43 -20.03
CA LEU A 364 5.88 -3.93 -18.71
C LEU A 364 5.43 -5.05 -17.77
N TYR A 365 4.61 -5.99 -18.25
CA TYR A 365 4.19 -7.15 -17.47
C TYR A 365 5.39 -8.00 -17.05
N LYS A 366 6.28 -8.34 -17.98
CA LYS A 366 7.52 -9.08 -17.70
C LYS A 366 8.38 -8.39 -16.64
N ALA A 367 8.47 -7.07 -16.69
CA ALA A 367 9.35 -6.31 -15.81
C ALA A 367 8.76 -6.08 -14.40
N TYR A 368 7.46 -5.81 -14.29
CA TYR A 368 6.86 -5.30 -13.05
C TYR A 368 5.81 -6.22 -12.41
N CYS A 369 5.25 -7.16 -13.16
CA CYS A 369 4.30 -8.16 -12.67
C CYS A 369 4.54 -9.54 -13.30
N PRO A 370 5.75 -10.11 -13.09
CA PRO A 370 6.16 -11.35 -13.72
C PRO A 370 5.29 -12.55 -13.35
N SER A 371 4.74 -12.61 -12.12
CA SER A 371 3.87 -13.72 -11.72
C SER A 371 2.53 -13.69 -12.48
N THR A 372 1.95 -12.50 -12.66
CA THR A 372 0.76 -12.31 -13.51
C THR A 372 1.07 -12.65 -14.98
N TYR A 373 2.28 -12.32 -15.44
CA TYR A 373 2.69 -12.66 -16.79
C TYR A 373 2.88 -14.18 -16.99
N GLU A 374 3.45 -14.87 -16.02
CA GLU A 374 3.59 -16.34 -16.05
C GLU A 374 2.23 -17.04 -16.06
N ASP A 375 1.28 -16.57 -15.24
CA ASP A 375 -0.11 -17.06 -15.22
C ASP A 375 -0.77 -16.90 -16.59
N LEU A 376 -0.58 -15.75 -17.25
CA LEU A 376 -1.07 -15.52 -18.61
C LEU A 376 -0.52 -16.53 -19.63
N ILE A 377 0.76 -16.88 -19.53
CA ILE A 377 1.39 -17.88 -20.43
C ILE A 377 0.80 -19.26 -20.20
N GLN A 378 0.68 -19.67 -18.93
CA GLN A 378 0.14 -20.98 -18.57
C GLN A 378 -1.32 -21.13 -19.05
N ASN A 379 -2.14 -20.11 -18.84
CA ASN A 379 -3.53 -20.10 -19.28
C ASN A 379 -3.67 -20.10 -20.81
N ALA A 380 -2.76 -19.45 -21.54
CA ALA A 380 -2.73 -19.51 -23.00
C ALA A 380 -2.39 -20.92 -23.49
N GLN A 381 -1.36 -21.55 -22.93
CA GLN A 381 -0.97 -22.91 -23.26
C GLN A 381 -2.09 -23.95 -22.99
N LEU A 382 -2.79 -23.80 -21.85
CA LEU A 382 -3.91 -24.70 -21.52
C LEU A 382 -5.05 -24.61 -22.54
N ARG A 383 -5.34 -23.41 -23.07
CA ARG A 383 -6.36 -23.21 -24.13
C ARG A 383 -5.95 -23.87 -25.46
N ASP A 384 -4.66 -23.83 -25.79
CA ASP A 384 -4.15 -24.46 -27.01
C ASP A 384 -4.19 -26.00 -26.93
N PHE A 385 -4.21 -26.58 -25.71
CA PHE A 385 -4.30 -28.03 -25.50
C PHE A 385 -5.74 -28.55 -25.32
N MET A 386 -6.73 -27.66 -25.07
CA MET A 386 -8.15 -28.06 -25.03
C MET A 386 -8.69 -28.07 -26.46
N PRO A 387 -9.18 -29.20 -26.97
CA PRO A 387 -9.88 -29.21 -28.26
C PRO A 387 -11.10 -28.28 -28.14
N SER A 388 -11.33 -27.48 -29.18
CA SER A 388 -12.56 -26.69 -29.30
C SER A 388 -13.74 -27.63 -29.15
N GLU A 389 -14.39 -27.61 -27.98
CA GLU A 389 -15.73 -28.19 -27.88
C GLU A 389 -16.60 -27.33 -28.78
N ASP A 390 -17.04 -27.95 -29.88
CA ASP A 390 -17.96 -27.36 -30.83
C ASP A 390 -19.20 -26.87 -30.08
N VAL A 391 -19.38 -25.56 -30.10
CA VAL A 391 -20.63 -24.93 -29.67
C VAL A 391 -21.70 -25.35 -30.69
N VAL A 392 -22.47 -26.35 -30.33
CA VAL A 392 -23.73 -26.70 -31.00
C VAL A 392 -24.85 -25.78 -30.50
#